data_262a6603877080849f98edbd82c01650
#
_entry.id   262a6603877080849f98edbd82c01650
#
_cell.length_a   1.000
_cell.length_b   1.000
_cell.length_c   1.000
_cell.angle_alpha   90.00
_cell.angle_beta   90.00
_cell.angle_gamma   90.00
#
_symmetry.space_group_name_H-M   'P 1'
#
loop_
_entity.id
_entity.type
_entity.pdbx_description
1 polymer ?
#
loop_
_entity_poly.entity_id
_entity_poly.type
_entity_poly.pdbx_seq_one_letter_code
_entity_poly.pdbx_strand_id
1 'polypeptide(L)'
;GRGDALSGNAAISGYDHTPTGWTTCNPLDSAGNAKAGIRTDTSMSVSAGGSSTIVGTPPVIKDPNIADTTFTKYGDVNYSQLVARATLNLAGTNFSNSIGPVVTNGQCDKTVATNWGDGVNPSQPCGTYFPIVHIQGDAEINGVQGQGILLVDGSLSVQGGFQWFGITIVRGTLKTAGGGSADAHFWGATMVQDSTVVGNNQITGHANILYSKCAVIKALDQTGVVALMRSRGWVQLY
;
A
#
# COMPACT_ATOMS: atom_id res chain seq x y z
N GLY A 1 -22.33 5.92 -8.74
CA GLY A 1 -21.15 6.22 -9.55
C GLY A 1 -19.91 5.65 -8.90
N ARG A 2 -18.85 5.43 -9.66
CA ARG A 2 -17.55 5.02 -9.15
C ARG A 2 -16.86 6.21 -8.48
N GLY A 3 -16.18 6.01 -7.37
CA GLY A 3 -15.51 7.12 -6.71
C GLY A 3 -14.70 6.76 -5.48
N ASP A 4 -13.94 7.73 -5.04
CA ASP A 4 -13.20 7.72 -3.78
C ASP A 4 -13.94 8.60 -2.78
N ALA A 5 -14.34 8.03 -1.66
CA ALA A 5 -15.03 8.73 -0.59
C ALA A 5 -14.20 8.66 0.69
N LEU A 6 -13.82 9.83 1.21
CA LEU A 6 -13.17 9.99 2.50
C LEU A 6 -14.16 10.53 3.51
N SER A 7 -14.10 10.06 4.74
CA SER A 7 -14.90 10.59 5.84
C SER A 7 -14.23 10.38 7.21
N GLY A 8 -14.78 11.00 8.23
CA GLY A 8 -14.17 11.01 9.56
C GLY A 8 -12.94 11.92 9.58
N ASN A 9 -11.82 11.41 10.08
CA ASN A 9 -10.52 12.08 10.13
C ASN A 9 -9.50 11.40 9.18
N ALA A 10 -9.99 10.76 8.11
CA ALA A 10 -9.12 10.08 7.16
C ALA A 10 -8.21 11.06 6.42
N ALA A 11 -6.98 10.67 6.14
CA ALA A 11 -6.02 11.51 5.43
C ALA A 11 -5.33 10.77 4.29
N ILE A 12 -5.22 11.44 3.14
CA ILE A 12 -4.38 11.00 2.03
C ILE A 12 -3.34 12.09 1.74
N SER A 13 -2.07 11.72 1.70
CA SER A 13 -0.98 12.66 1.46
C SER A 13 -0.06 12.18 0.35
N GLY A 14 0.12 13.04 -0.65
CA GLY A 14 1.12 12.90 -1.71
C GLY A 14 2.48 13.50 -1.35
N TYR A 15 2.63 14.13 -0.19
CA TYR A 15 3.94 14.56 0.32
C TYR A 15 4.72 13.36 0.81
N ASP A 16 6.06 13.42 0.71
CA ASP A 16 6.92 12.34 1.18
C ASP A 16 6.97 12.30 2.72
N HIS A 17 6.63 11.16 3.27
CA HIS A 17 6.62 10.89 4.71
C HIS A 17 7.63 9.80 5.05
N THR A 18 8.41 10.01 6.11
CA THR A 18 9.25 8.97 6.68
C THR A 18 8.46 8.20 7.74
N PRO A 19 8.32 6.87 7.61
CA PRO A 19 7.70 6.07 8.66
C PRO A 19 8.46 6.20 9.98
N THR A 20 7.74 6.16 11.09
CA THR A 20 8.34 6.25 12.42
C THR A 20 9.39 5.16 12.64
N GLY A 21 10.54 5.53 13.17
CA GLY A 21 11.65 4.58 13.41
C GLY A 21 12.53 4.25 12.19
N TRP A 22 12.18 4.72 10.99
CA TRP A 22 12.97 4.51 9.79
C TRP A 22 14.07 5.58 9.63
N THR A 23 15.29 5.24 10.06
CA THR A 23 16.42 6.19 10.10
C THR A 23 17.31 6.17 8.85
N THR A 24 17.15 5.17 7.98
CA THR A 24 18.02 4.94 6.81
C THR A 24 17.44 5.49 5.51
N CYS A 25 16.40 6.31 5.57
CA CYS A 25 15.85 6.99 4.41
C CYS A 25 16.68 8.22 4.09
N ASN A 26 16.95 8.44 2.80
CA ASN A 26 17.52 9.69 2.34
C ASN A 26 16.59 10.87 2.67
N PRO A 27 17.11 12.11 2.63
CA PRO A 27 16.27 13.27 2.87
C PRO A 27 14.99 13.22 2.07
N LEU A 28 13.92 13.66 2.69
CA LEU A 28 12.60 13.80 2.08
C LEU A 28 12.69 14.62 0.79
N ASP A 29 11.88 14.28 -0.19
CA ASP A 29 11.72 15.14 -1.35
C ASP A 29 11.25 16.52 -0.89
N SER A 30 11.81 17.58 -1.50
CA SER A 30 11.33 18.93 -1.25
C SER A 30 9.85 19.06 -1.62
N ALA A 31 9.16 20.03 -1.07
CA ALA A 31 7.75 20.31 -1.39
C ALA A 31 7.47 20.43 -2.90
N GLY A 32 8.49 20.81 -3.71
CA GLY A 32 8.40 20.87 -5.17
C GLY A 32 8.34 19.52 -5.88
N ASN A 33 8.68 18.42 -5.19
CA ASN A 33 8.64 17.06 -5.70
C ASN A 33 7.47 16.23 -5.12
N ALA A 34 6.53 16.89 -4.46
CA ALA A 34 5.34 16.23 -3.94
C ALA A 34 4.55 15.57 -5.07
N LYS A 35 3.99 14.40 -4.78
CA LYS A 35 3.05 13.71 -5.67
C LYS A 35 1.64 14.26 -5.48
N ALA A 36 0.74 13.94 -6.40
CA ALA A 36 -0.67 14.14 -6.14
C ALA A 36 -1.11 13.27 -4.95
N GLY A 37 -2.03 13.77 -4.13
CA GLY A 37 -2.65 12.97 -3.08
C GLY A 37 -3.43 11.81 -3.69
N ILE A 38 -4.30 12.11 -4.65
CA ILE A 38 -5.03 11.10 -5.44
C ILE A 38 -4.79 11.37 -6.93
N ARG A 39 -4.54 10.30 -7.69
CA ARG A 39 -4.57 10.30 -9.15
C ARG A 39 -5.62 9.30 -9.60
N THR A 40 -6.62 9.74 -10.35
CA THR A 40 -7.76 8.94 -10.76
C THR A 40 -8.20 9.27 -12.18
N ASP A 41 -8.99 8.41 -12.82
CA ASP A 41 -9.53 8.71 -14.14
C ASP A 41 -10.55 9.86 -14.10
N THR A 42 -10.91 10.36 -15.27
CA THR A 42 -11.79 11.53 -15.39
C THR A 42 -13.24 11.25 -14.98
N SER A 43 -13.69 10.01 -15.03
CA SER A 43 -15.06 9.59 -14.70
C SER A 43 -15.27 9.35 -13.20
N MET A 44 -14.20 9.16 -12.43
CA MET A 44 -14.27 8.91 -10.99
C MET A 44 -14.60 10.19 -10.23
N SER A 45 -15.47 10.11 -9.24
CA SER A 45 -15.71 11.19 -8.28
C SER A 45 -14.73 11.07 -7.11
N VAL A 46 -14.30 12.19 -6.55
CA VAL A 46 -13.52 12.23 -5.31
C VAL A 46 -14.23 13.15 -4.34
N SER A 47 -14.55 12.65 -3.16
CA SER A 47 -15.23 13.40 -2.12
C SER A 47 -14.50 13.27 -0.79
N ALA A 48 -14.41 14.36 -0.04
CA ALA A 48 -13.88 14.39 1.31
C ALA A 48 -14.89 15.05 2.23
N GLY A 49 -15.36 14.33 3.24
CA GLY A 49 -16.34 14.78 4.21
C GLY A 49 -15.81 14.74 5.63
N GLY A 50 -16.45 15.44 6.55
CA GLY A 50 -16.01 15.56 7.93
C GLY A 50 -14.69 16.35 8.05
N SER A 51 -13.76 15.83 8.83
CA SER A 51 -12.40 16.39 8.99
C SER A 51 -11.36 15.67 8.11
N SER A 52 -11.81 14.91 7.10
CA SER A 52 -10.90 14.21 6.20
C SER A 52 -10.14 15.17 5.28
N THR A 53 -8.92 14.81 4.92
CA THR A 53 -8.01 15.65 4.14
C THR A 53 -7.40 14.91 2.97
N ILE A 54 -7.23 15.60 1.85
CA ILE A 54 -6.43 15.16 0.72
C ILE A 54 -5.41 16.25 0.44
N VAL A 55 -4.13 15.95 0.59
CA VAL A 55 -3.03 16.91 0.36
C VAL A 55 -2.03 16.33 -0.64
N GLY A 56 -1.38 17.24 -1.37
CA GLY A 56 -0.41 16.90 -2.41
C GLY A 56 -0.31 18.03 -3.43
N THR A 57 0.49 17.83 -4.46
CA THR A 57 0.68 18.85 -5.50
C THR A 57 0.39 18.27 -6.88
N PRO A 58 -0.85 18.48 -7.39
CA PRO A 58 -2.04 18.98 -6.69
C PRO A 58 -2.66 17.93 -5.75
N PRO A 59 -3.65 18.27 -4.90
CA PRO A 59 -4.33 17.29 -4.08
C PRO A 59 -4.97 16.16 -4.88
N VAL A 60 -5.64 16.46 -5.98
CA VAL A 60 -6.30 15.48 -6.87
C VAL A 60 -5.92 15.76 -8.32
N ILE A 61 -5.53 14.70 -9.05
CA ILE A 61 -5.36 14.73 -10.50
C ILE A 61 -6.42 13.85 -11.15
N LYS A 62 -7.13 14.40 -12.12
CA LYS A 62 -7.97 13.69 -13.07
C LYS A 62 -7.15 13.41 -14.34
N ASP A 63 -6.80 12.15 -14.57
CA ASP A 63 -5.92 11.76 -15.67
C ASP A 63 -6.66 10.91 -16.70
N PRO A 64 -6.85 11.42 -17.93
CA PRO A 64 -7.53 10.68 -19.00
C PRO A 64 -6.75 9.46 -19.51
N ASN A 65 -5.47 9.33 -19.14
CA ASN A 65 -4.63 8.21 -19.58
C ASN A 65 -4.68 7.02 -18.62
N ILE A 66 -5.41 7.11 -17.52
CA ILE A 66 -5.62 5.96 -16.65
C ILE A 66 -6.49 4.94 -17.36
N ALA A 67 -5.96 3.72 -17.49
CA ALA A 67 -6.61 2.58 -18.10
C ALA A 67 -6.32 1.32 -17.27
N ASP A 68 -6.96 0.20 -17.60
CA ASP A 68 -6.70 -1.08 -16.92
C ASP A 68 -5.23 -1.47 -16.90
N THR A 69 -4.49 -1.12 -17.97
CA THR A 69 -3.05 -1.35 -18.04
C THR A 69 -2.24 -0.59 -17.00
N THR A 70 -2.73 0.54 -16.48
CA THR A 70 -2.10 1.29 -15.38
C THR A 70 -1.99 0.44 -14.12
N PHE A 71 -2.94 -0.48 -13.91
CA PHE A 71 -3.02 -1.33 -12.71
C PHE A 71 -2.47 -2.74 -12.93
N THR A 72 -2.04 -3.05 -14.14
CA THR A 72 -1.54 -4.39 -14.48
C THR A 72 -0.13 -4.39 -15.03
N LYS A 73 0.41 -3.22 -15.41
CA LYS A 73 1.76 -3.09 -16.00
C LYS A 73 2.53 -1.96 -15.32
N TYR A 74 3.66 -2.28 -14.72
CA TYR A 74 4.51 -1.40 -13.92
C TYR A 74 5.91 -1.34 -14.56
N GLY A 75 6.06 -0.53 -15.61
CA GLY A 75 7.28 -0.53 -16.42
C GLY A 75 7.50 -1.88 -17.10
N ASP A 76 8.61 -2.55 -16.80
CA ASP A 76 8.98 -3.85 -17.38
C ASP A 76 8.36 -5.05 -16.65
N VAL A 77 7.65 -4.82 -15.54
CA VAL A 77 7.03 -5.86 -14.71
C VAL A 77 5.51 -5.71 -14.77
N ASN A 78 4.81 -6.83 -14.83
CA ASN A 78 3.35 -6.84 -14.75
C ASN A 78 2.84 -7.56 -13.49
N TYR A 79 1.53 -7.41 -13.22
CA TYR A 79 0.90 -7.99 -12.03
C TYR A 79 1.14 -9.50 -11.93
N SER A 80 0.95 -10.26 -13.01
CA SER A 80 1.15 -11.71 -12.99
C SER A 80 2.61 -12.11 -12.70
N GLN A 81 3.57 -11.32 -13.14
CA GLN A 81 4.98 -11.53 -12.80
C GLN A 81 5.28 -11.24 -11.33
N LEU A 82 4.60 -10.26 -10.72
CA LEU A 82 4.69 -10.04 -9.27
C LEU A 82 4.07 -11.20 -8.50
N VAL A 83 2.89 -11.67 -8.92
CA VAL A 83 2.23 -12.87 -8.34
C VAL A 83 3.12 -14.10 -8.44
N ALA A 84 3.75 -14.34 -9.59
CA ALA A 84 4.66 -15.48 -9.78
C ALA A 84 5.92 -15.42 -8.87
N ARG A 85 6.24 -14.25 -8.33
CA ARG A 85 7.35 -14.03 -7.39
C ARG A 85 6.90 -13.91 -5.95
N ALA A 86 5.60 -14.05 -5.68
CA ALA A 86 5.09 -13.93 -4.33
C ALA A 86 5.80 -14.90 -3.39
N THR A 87 6.34 -14.36 -2.32
CA THR A 87 6.98 -15.12 -1.25
C THR A 87 5.92 -15.88 -0.45
N LEU A 88 4.77 -15.22 -0.27
CA LEU A 88 3.63 -15.75 0.46
C LEU A 88 2.40 -15.72 -0.46
N ASN A 89 1.83 -16.90 -0.74
CA ASN A 89 0.57 -17.04 -1.47
C ASN A 89 -0.49 -17.51 -0.49
N LEU A 90 -1.49 -16.66 -0.25
CA LEU A 90 -2.50 -16.89 0.78
C LEU A 90 -3.87 -17.03 0.13
N ALA A 91 -4.57 -18.09 0.50
CA ALA A 91 -5.98 -18.25 0.22
C ALA A 91 -6.75 -18.00 1.53
N GLY A 92 -7.76 -17.18 1.47
CA GLY A 92 -8.58 -16.86 2.64
C GLY A 92 -8.97 -15.40 2.69
N THR A 93 -10.00 -15.13 3.45
CA THR A 93 -10.64 -13.81 3.47
C THR A 93 -10.35 -13.02 4.73
N ASN A 94 -10.04 -13.68 5.85
CA ASN A 94 -9.91 -13.00 7.14
C ASN A 94 -8.51 -13.19 7.73
N PHE A 95 -7.84 -12.09 7.96
CA PHE A 95 -6.51 -12.02 8.56
C PHE A 95 -6.57 -11.16 9.82
N SER A 96 -6.07 -11.66 10.93
CA SER A 96 -6.15 -10.98 12.22
C SER A 96 -4.81 -11.06 12.99
N ASN A 97 -4.80 -10.60 14.21
CA ASN A 97 -3.67 -10.34 15.11
C ASN A 97 -2.55 -11.39 15.20
N SER A 98 -2.68 -12.56 14.59
CA SER A 98 -1.60 -13.56 14.52
C SER A 98 -0.58 -13.30 13.41
N ILE A 99 -0.81 -12.29 12.58
CA ILE A 99 0.06 -11.91 11.46
C ILE A 99 0.94 -10.75 11.88
N GLY A 100 2.22 -10.89 11.63
CA GLY A 100 3.25 -9.93 11.98
C GLY A 100 4.62 -10.57 11.97
N PRO A 101 5.63 -9.94 12.56
CA PRO A 101 6.98 -10.50 12.61
C PRO A 101 7.03 -11.79 13.42
N VAL A 102 7.68 -12.81 12.88
CA VAL A 102 7.98 -14.06 13.60
C VAL A 102 9.49 -14.21 13.72
N VAL A 103 9.96 -14.31 14.96
CA VAL A 103 11.38 -14.45 15.30
C VAL A 103 11.61 -15.78 15.98
N THR A 104 12.50 -16.61 15.43
CA THR A 104 12.90 -17.89 15.99
C THR A 104 14.40 -17.88 16.25
N ASN A 105 14.81 -18.19 17.48
CA ASN A 105 16.22 -18.14 17.91
C ASN A 105 16.93 -16.82 17.62
N GLY A 106 16.23 -15.69 17.80
CA GLY A 106 16.76 -14.34 17.56
C GLY A 106 16.89 -13.94 16.09
N GLN A 107 16.40 -14.76 15.14
CA GLN A 107 16.43 -14.48 13.71
C GLN A 107 15.02 -14.43 13.13
N CYS A 108 14.85 -13.63 12.06
CA CYS A 108 13.57 -13.57 11.37
C CYS A 108 13.25 -14.90 10.69
N ASP A 109 12.14 -15.52 11.06
CA ASP A 109 11.68 -16.77 10.48
C ASP A 109 10.86 -16.52 9.21
N LYS A 110 11.52 -16.58 8.09
CA LYS A 110 10.93 -16.34 6.76
C LYS A 110 10.12 -17.53 6.22
N THR A 111 10.08 -18.64 6.94
CA THR A 111 9.36 -19.85 6.52
C THR A 111 7.91 -19.86 6.96
N VAL A 112 7.55 -18.98 7.89
CA VAL A 112 6.22 -18.91 8.48
C VAL A 112 5.32 -17.98 7.65
N ALA A 113 4.20 -18.48 7.17
CA ALA A 113 3.28 -17.74 6.30
C ALA A 113 2.62 -16.51 6.98
N THR A 114 2.58 -16.48 8.31
CA THR A 114 2.09 -15.34 9.08
C THR A 114 3.15 -14.25 9.30
N ASN A 115 4.41 -14.47 8.89
CA ASN A 115 5.46 -13.47 8.99
C ASN A 115 5.44 -12.54 7.78
N TRP A 116 4.91 -11.34 7.98
CA TRP A 116 4.86 -10.30 6.93
C TRP A 116 5.92 -9.20 7.12
N GLY A 117 6.95 -9.46 7.93
CA GLY A 117 8.01 -8.49 8.25
C GLY A 117 7.65 -7.58 9.42
N ASP A 118 8.55 -6.65 9.76
CA ASP A 118 8.40 -5.72 10.89
C ASP A 118 8.71 -4.28 10.47
N GLY A 119 7.75 -3.66 9.82
CA GLY A 119 7.86 -2.26 9.38
C GLY A 119 7.71 -1.27 10.54
N VAL A 120 7.06 -1.66 11.62
CA VAL A 120 6.91 -0.82 12.81
C VAL A 120 8.23 -0.72 13.59
N ASN A 121 9.00 -1.82 13.64
CA ASN A 121 10.27 -1.88 14.33
C ASN A 121 11.40 -2.29 13.36
N PRO A 122 11.86 -1.39 12.49
CA PRO A 122 12.79 -1.72 11.40
C PRO A 122 14.19 -2.17 11.89
N SER A 123 14.52 -1.94 13.16
CA SER A 123 15.76 -2.41 13.78
C SER A 123 15.69 -3.84 14.34
N GLN A 124 14.51 -4.44 14.39
CA GLN A 124 14.30 -5.81 14.85
C GLN A 124 14.66 -6.83 13.76
N PRO A 125 14.85 -8.12 14.09
CA PRO A 125 15.29 -9.13 13.14
C PRO A 125 14.49 -9.20 11.83
N CYS A 126 13.17 -8.97 11.87
CA CYS A 126 12.32 -8.97 10.67
C CYS A 126 12.20 -7.61 9.99
N GLY A 127 12.86 -6.56 10.48
CA GLY A 127 12.83 -5.23 9.87
C GLY A 127 13.46 -5.15 8.47
N THR A 128 14.28 -6.13 8.10
CA THR A 128 14.87 -6.25 6.75
C THR A 128 14.17 -7.28 5.86
N TYR A 129 13.10 -7.93 6.36
CA TYR A 129 12.35 -8.90 5.59
C TYR A 129 11.15 -8.24 4.92
N PHE A 130 11.22 -8.09 3.60
CA PHE A 130 10.18 -7.49 2.74
C PHE A 130 9.59 -8.55 1.82
N PRO A 131 8.58 -9.31 2.24
CA PRO A 131 7.95 -10.30 1.38
C PRO A 131 7.08 -9.66 0.29
N ILE A 132 6.84 -10.41 -0.78
CA ILE A 132 5.71 -10.19 -1.66
C ILE A 132 4.58 -11.08 -1.14
N VAL A 133 3.54 -10.46 -0.58
CA VAL A 133 2.36 -11.12 -0.04
C VAL A 133 1.26 -11.06 -1.09
N HIS A 134 0.83 -12.21 -1.59
CA HIS A 134 -0.27 -12.33 -2.54
C HIS A 134 -1.48 -12.96 -1.87
N ILE A 135 -2.61 -12.28 -1.90
CA ILE A 135 -3.89 -12.76 -1.37
C ILE A 135 -4.84 -13.01 -2.55
N GLN A 136 -5.29 -14.26 -2.66
CA GLN A 136 -6.21 -14.69 -3.70
C GLN A 136 -7.65 -14.33 -3.31
N GLY A 137 -8.30 -13.47 -4.12
CA GLY A 137 -9.66 -12.99 -3.87
C GLY A 137 -9.74 -11.82 -2.91
N ASP A 138 -10.87 -11.68 -2.22
CA ASP A 138 -11.13 -10.60 -1.28
C ASP A 138 -10.39 -10.85 0.05
N ALA A 139 -9.98 -9.75 0.70
CA ALA A 139 -9.30 -9.79 1.99
C ALA A 139 -9.93 -8.83 3.00
N GLU A 140 -10.14 -9.32 4.20
CA GLU A 140 -10.43 -8.52 5.39
C GLU A 140 -9.26 -8.67 6.38
N ILE A 141 -8.63 -7.55 6.74
CA ILE A 141 -7.43 -7.53 7.57
C ILE A 141 -7.67 -6.67 8.80
N ASN A 142 -7.46 -7.25 9.98
CA ASN A 142 -7.69 -6.57 11.25
C ASN A 142 -6.45 -6.63 12.16
N GLY A 143 -5.90 -5.46 12.50
CA GLY A 143 -4.81 -5.33 13.48
C GLY A 143 -3.49 -5.98 13.06
N VAL A 144 -3.19 -6.06 11.77
CA VAL A 144 -2.00 -6.69 11.21
C VAL A 144 -0.96 -5.65 10.83
N GLN A 145 0.32 -5.96 11.01
CA GLN A 145 1.41 -5.19 10.43
C GLN A 145 2.19 -6.01 9.39
N GLY A 146 2.73 -5.31 8.40
CA GLY A 146 3.58 -5.93 7.40
C GLY A 146 4.32 -4.91 6.54
N GLN A 147 5.23 -5.40 5.71
CA GLN A 147 6.02 -4.58 4.80
C GLN A 147 6.34 -5.32 3.50
N GLY A 148 6.74 -4.59 2.48
CA GLY A 148 7.05 -5.16 1.17
C GLY A 148 6.00 -4.85 0.12
N ILE A 149 5.57 -5.84 -0.65
CA ILE A 149 4.54 -5.67 -1.68
C ILE A 149 3.31 -6.51 -1.32
N LEU A 150 2.17 -5.86 -1.15
CA LEU A 150 0.88 -6.50 -0.91
C LEU A 150 0.07 -6.52 -2.21
N LEU A 151 -0.25 -7.69 -2.69
CA LEU A 151 -1.06 -7.94 -3.88
C LEU A 151 -2.39 -8.57 -3.46
N VAL A 152 -3.51 -7.98 -3.84
CA VAL A 152 -4.86 -8.51 -3.55
C VAL A 152 -5.64 -8.63 -4.84
N ASP A 153 -6.05 -9.85 -5.20
CA ASP A 153 -6.79 -10.11 -6.45
C ASP A 153 -8.23 -9.58 -6.42
N GLY A 154 -8.80 -9.44 -5.24
CA GLY A 154 -10.14 -8.90 -5.00
C GLY A 154 -10.12 -7.57 -4.29
N SER A 155 -11.14 -7.33 -3.47
CA SER A 155 -11.27 -6.14 -2.63
C SER A 155 -10.53 -6.30 -1.31
N LEU A 156 -10.03 -5.19 -0.79
CA LEU A 156 -9.33 -5.13 0.49
C LEU A 156 -10.12 -4.29 1.49
N SER A 157 -10.47 -4.88 2.62
CA SER A 157 -11.03 -4.19 3.78
C SER A 157 -10.04 -4.25 4.94
N VAL A 158 -9.64 -3.10 5.47
CA VAL A 158 -8.70 -3.02 6.59
C VAL A 158 -9.27 -2.25 7.76
N GLN A 159 -8.93 -2.69 8.96
CA GLN A 159 -9.40 -2.07 10.20
C GLN A 159 -8.41 -2.35 11.36
N GLY A 160 -8.67 -1.72 12.50
CA GLY A 160 -8.07 -2.11 13.78
C GLY A 160 -6.56 -1.98 13.87
N GLY A 161 -5.98 -0.86 13.45
CA GLY A 161 -4.53 -0.62 13.60
C GLY A 161 -3.68 -1.34 12.56
N PHE A 162 -4.24 -1.65 11.41
CA PHE A 162 -3.48 -2.16 10.27
C PHE A 162 -2.36 -1.21 9.87
N GLN A 163 -1.14 -1.73 9.66
CA GLN A 163 -0.01 -0.94 9.18
C GLN A 163 0.73 -1.67 8.06
N TRP A 164 0.85 -1.04 6.91
CA TRP A 164 1.60 -1.55 5.79
C TRP A 164 2.70 -0.57 5.34
N PHE A 165 3.90 -1.09 5.13
CA PHE A 165 5.06 -0.31 4.71
C PHE A 165 5.59 -0.81 3.36
N GLY A 166 5.31 -0.08 2.30
CA GLY A 166 5.74 -0.43 0.95
C GLY A 166 4.68 -0.17 -0.12
N ILE A 167 4.45 -1.15 -0.97
CA ILE A 167 3.54 -1.04 -2.10
C ILE A 167 2.31 -1.90 -1.85
N THR A 168 1.12 -1.33 -2.06
CA THR A 168 -0.16 -2.05 -2.02
C THR A 168 -0.84 -1.97 -3.37
N ILE A 169 -1.22 -3.11 -3.93
CA ILE A 169 -1.94 -3.20 -5.20
C ILE A 169 -3.21 -4.02 -4.98
N VAL A 170 -4.36 -3.37 -5.15
CA VAL A 170 -5.70 -3.97 -4.97
C VAL A 170 -6.43 -3.94 -6.30
N ARG A 171 -6.89 -5.09 -6.76
CA ARG A 171 -7.62 -5.19 -8.03
C ARG A 171 -9.12 -4.92 -7.90
N GLY A 172 -9.66 -5.04 -6.71
CA GLY A 172 -11.01 -4.61 -6.36
C GLY A 172 -11.04 -3.25 -5.67
N THR A 173 -11.96 -3.06 -4.74
CA THR A 173 -12.11 -1.83 -3.96
C THR A 173 -11.24 -1.84 -2.70
N LEU A 174 -10.87 -0.67 -2.23
CA LEU A 174 -10.25 -0.48 -0.92
C LEU A 174 -11.26 0.14 0.05
N LYS A 175 -11.44 -0.51 1.19
CA LYS A 175 -12.22 0.02 2.30
C LYS A 175 -11.38 0.05 3.57
N THR A 176 -11.41 1.17 4.26
CA THR A 176 -10.88 1.25 5.62
C THR A 176 -12.04 1.49 6.57
N ALA A 177 -12.04 0.81 7.69
CA ALA A 177 -12.94 1.05 8.78
C ALA A 177 -12.12 1.22 10.06
N GLY A 178 -12.37 2.26 10.81
CA GLY A 178 -11.69 2.50 12.08
C GLY A 178 -12.54 3.41 12.95
N GLY A 179 -12.92 2.91 14.11
CA GLY A 179 -13.48 3.67 15.20
C GLY A 179 -12.66 3.34 16.43
N GLY A 180 -11.95 4.32 16.97
CA GLY A 180 -11.11 4.14 18.14
C GLY A 180 -9.70 4.69 17.95
N SER A 181 -8.78 4.37 18.85
CA SER A 181 -7.39 4.87 18.85
C SER A 181 -6.43 4.10 17.92
N ALA A 182 -6.91 3.08 17.21
CA ALA A 182 -6.08 2.27 16.33
C ALA A 182 -6.37 2.59 14.86
N ASP A 183 -5.46 3.32 14.25
CA ASP A 183 -5.58 3.83 12.89
C ASP A 183 -5.03 2.83 11.87
N ALA A 184 -5.67 2.75 10.70
CA ALA A 184 -5.11 2.03 9.57
C ALA A 184 -4.12 2.94 8.82
N HIS A 185 -2.88 2.48 8.66
CA HIS A 185 -1.83 3.24 7.99
C HIS A 185 -1.24 2.50 6.81
N PHE A 186 -1.22 3.16 5.65
CA PHE A 186 -0.47 2.76 4.47
C PHE A 186 0.69 3.74 4.27
N TRP A 187 1.91 3.24 4.42
CA TRP A 187 3.14 4.01 4.20
C TRP A 187 3.77 3.57 2.88
N GLY A 188 3.72 4.39 1.86
CA GLY A 188 4.33 4.08 0.57
C GLY A 188 3.46 4.45 -0.61
N ALA A 189 3.13 3.49 -1.46
CA ALA A 189 2.28 3.69 -2.62
C ALA A 189 1.11 2.70 -2.61
N THR A 190 -0.10 3.21 -2.83
CA THR A 190 -1.32 2.40 -2.89
C THR A 190 -1.98 2.57 -4.26
N MET A 191 -2.22 1.46 -4.95
CA MET A 191 -2.90 1.39 -6.24
C MET A 191 -4.17 0.57 -6.09
N VAL A 192 -5.31 1.12 -6.52
CA VAL A 192 -6.61 0.46 -6.43
C VAL A 192 -7.28 0.52 -7.80
N GLN A 193 -7.48 -0.64 -8.42
CA GLN A 193 -8.03 -0.71 -9.77
C GLN A 193 -9.53 -0.43 -9.81
N ASP A 194 -10.28 -0.82 -8.77
CA ASP A 194 -11.75 -0.72 -8.72
C ASP A 194 -12.40 -1.16 -10.03
N SER A 195 -12.24 -2.44 -10.36
CA SER A 195 -12.73 -3.02 -11.62
C SER A 195 -14.24 -3.21 -11.68
N THR A 196 -14.96 -2.93 -10.59
CA THR A 196 -16.41 -3.13 -10.52
C THR A 196 -17.18 -1.85 -10.81
N VAL A 197 -18.22 -1.97 -11.61
CA VAL A 197 -19.09 -0.85 -12.07
C VAL A 197 -19.82 -0.14 -10.91
N VAL A 198 -19.82 -0.68 -9.70
CA VAL A 198 -20.65 -0.26 -8.56
C VAL A 198 -19.83 -0.17 -7.25
N GLY A 199 -18.51 -0.16 -7.31
CA GLY A 199 -17.66 -0.05 -6.13
C GLY A 199 -17.22 1.39 -5.87
N ASN A 200 -17.21 1.80 -4.61
CA ASN A 200 -16.53 3.01 -4.16
C ASN A 200 -15.42 2.62 -3.20
N ASN A 201 -14.25 3.22 -3.37
CA ASN A 201 -13.25 3.19 -2.33
C ASN A 201 -13.75 4.03 -1.15
N GLN A 202 -13.63 3.50 0.04
CA GLN A 202 -14.09 4.15 1.27
C GLN A 202 -12.95 4.23 2.27
N ILE A 203 -12.39 5.41 2.44
CA ILE A 203 -11.35 5.69 3.41
C ILE A 203 -11.99 6.41 4.58
N THR A 204 -12.22 5.71 5.67
CA THR A 204 -13.01 6.18 6.81
C THR A 204 -12.27 6.04 8.13
N GLY A 205 -12.81 6.65 9.18
CA GLY A 205 -12.20 6.64 10.49
C GLY A 205 -11.00 7.59 10.57
N HIS A 206 -9.89 7.12 11.13
CA HIS A 206 -8.60 7.81 11.18
C HIS A 206 -7.57 7.18 10.23
N ALA A 207 -8.03 6.56 9.14
CA ALA A 207 -7.13 5.90 8.20
C ALA A 207 -6.23 6.91 7.48
N ASN A 208 -4.96 6.54 7.33
CA ASN A 208 -3.95 7.37 6.68
C ASN A 208 -3.30 6.63 5.51
N ILE A 209 -3.33 7.21 4.32
CA ILE A 209 -2.59 6.76 3.14
C ILE A 209 -1.52 7.81 2.86
N LEU A 210 -0.28 7.50 3.21
CA LEU A 210 0.83 8.43 3.21
C LEU A 210 1.88 7.99 2.19
N TYR A 211 2.12 8.80 1.16
CA TYR A 211 3.24 8.53 0.27
C TYR A 211 4.54 8.49 1.06
N SER A 212 5.34 7.45 0.83
CA SER A 212 6.68 7.30 1.40
C SER A 212 7.61 6.74 0.34
N LYS A 213 8.46 7.59 -0.19
CA LYS A 213 9.51 7.22 -1.14
C LYS A 213 10.42 6.15 -0.57
N CYS A 214 10.77 6.29 0.71
CA CYS A 214 11.61 5.35 1.41
C CYS A 214 10.99 3.94 1.47
N ALA A 215 9.72 3.84 1.86
CA ALA A 215 9.03 2.56 1.94
C ALA A 215 8.89 1.90 0.56
N VAL A 216 8.59 2.68 -0.48
CA VAL A 216 8.54 2.19 -1.86
C VAL A 216 9.89 1.66 -2.32
N ILE A 217 10.97 2.44 -2.16
CA ILE A 217 12.31 2.03 -2.59
C ILE A 217 12.75 0.75 -1.86
N LYS A 218 12.59 0.69 -0.53
CA LYS A 218 12.94 -0.52 0.23
C LYS A 218 12.12 -1.75 -0.19
N ALA A 219 10.83 -1.59 -0.45
CA ALA A 219 10.01 -2.69 -0.95
C ALA A 219 10.50 -3.19 -2.31
N LEU A 220 10.84 -2.30 -3.23
CA LEU A 220 11.37 -2.67 -4.54
C LEU A 220 12.76 -3.34 -4.45
N ASP A 221 13.69 -2.76 -3.70
CA ASP A 221 15.06 -3.25 -3.57
C ASP A 221 15.09 -4.63 -2.89
N GLN A 222 14.37 -4.80 -1.81
CA GLN A 222 14.40 -6.02 -1.00
C GLN A 222 13.61 -7.17 -1.62
N THR A 223 12.60 -6.88 -2.42
CA THR A 223 11.85 -7.91 -3.17
C THR A 223 12.56 -8.34 -4.46
N GLY A 224 13.66 -7.69 -4.82
CA GLY A 224 14.41 -7.98 -6.04
C GLY A 224 13.69 -7.55 -7.33
N VAL A 225 12.59 -6.82 -7.23
CA VAL A 225 11.84 -6.33 -8.41
C VAL A 225 12.69 -5.37 -9.22
N VAL A 226 13.50 -4.54 -8.58
CA VAL A 226 14.44 -3.60 -9.26
C VAL A 226 15.57 -4.32 -10.00
N ALA A 227 15.98 -5.51 -9.57
CA ALA A 227 17.07 -6.27 -10.23
C ALA A 227 16.74 -6.63 -11.69
N LEU A 228 15.47 -6.65 -12.07
CA LEU A 228 15.03 -6.87 -13.46
C LEU A 228 15.07 -5.62 -14.33
N MET A 229 15.18 -4.45 -13.71
CA MET A 229 15.16 -3.16 -14.42
C MET A 229 16.54 -2.71 -14.91
N ARG A 230 17.52 -3.61 -15.02
CA ARG A 230 18.88 -3.30 -15.49
C ARG A 230 19.00 -2.90 -16.96
N SER A 231 17.91 -2.91 -17.72
CA SER A 231 17.90 -2.35 -19.06
C SER A 231 17.04 -1.08 -19.12
N ARG A 232 17.67 0.06 -18.77
CA ARG A 232 17.24 1.41 -19.18
C ARG A 232 15.74 1.72 -19.04
N GLY A 233 15.27 1.94 -17.82
CA GLY A 233 13.94 2.48 -17.66
C GLY A 233 13.84 3.21 -16.33
N TRP A 234 13.65 4.51 -16.36
CA TRP A 234 13.14 5.25 -15.22
C TRP A 234 11.72 4.75 -14.98
N VAL A 235 11.49 4.07 -13.85
CA VAL A 235 10.12 3.80 -13.42
C VAL A 235 9.56 5.10 -12.89
N GLN A 236 8.78 5.73 -13.69
CA GLN A 236 7.85 6.72 -13.23
C GLN A 236 6.64 5.93 -12.69
N LEU A 237 6.58 5.72 -11.37
CA LEU A 237 5.38 5.27 -10.71
C LEU A 237 4.41 6.46 -10.72
N TYR A 238 3.40 6.35 -11.54
CA TYR A 238 2.34 7.33 -11.65
C TYR A 238 1.22 7.01 -10.70
#